data_edbfb119f0a3abccfd291ce545605923
#
_entry.id   edbfb119f0a3abccfd291ce545605923
#
_cell.length_a   1.000
_cell.length_b   1.000
_cell.length_c   1.000
_cell.angle_alpha   90.00
_cell.angle_beta   90.00
_cell.angle_gamma   90.00
#
_symmetry.space_group_name_H-M   'P 1'
#
loop_
_entity.id
_entity.type
_entity.pdbx_description
1 polymer ?
#
loop_
_entity_poly.entity_id
_entity_poly.type
_entity_poly.pdbx_seq_one_letter_code
_entity_poly.pdbx_strand_id
1 'polypeptide(L)'
;MHVEDTRMTTITKMKKKIIGFGAFTLCAVSAFAQQYPNPQYPPPQGQYPPPPQGQYPPPQGQYPPQQGQYPPQQGQGQYPVQQPSYGQPPMMAPQQLDQLVGPVALYPDGLLAQVLTASTFGYELPDAANWANNHSYLHGDQLAAAIREDQLPWDPSVIALLPFPSVVAYMAQNMQWAQQLGAAVLAQRNDVMDAVQRMRGEAYQYGYLRSNQYDNVVYDPGAIQIEPVDPALYYVPIYDPGIVFFRPRAGFFVGGAIHFGFGIGIGAAFAPWGWGGVGFGWRDHTILVDHHPWGRTWGNQRGYVHPYATPYRATGPRTESHQFHELERHGGGEHERR
;
A
#
# COMPACT_ATOMS: atom_id res chain seq x y z
N MET A 1 41.49 -59.27 31.55
CA MET A 1 42.36 -58.26 32.15
C MET A 1 41.61 -56.99 32.04
N HIS A 2 40.71 -56.73 32.98
CA HIS A 2 40.84 -55.84 34.13
C HIS A 2 41.04 -54.41 33.65
N VAL A 3 40.20 -53.35 33.95
CA VAL A 3 39.49 -53.03 35.19
C VAL A 3 38.59 -51.88 34.75
N GLU A 4 37.23 -51.80 34.90
CA GLU A 4 36.49 -51.14 35.96
C GLU A 4 37.11 -49.78 36.35
N ASP A 5 36.35 -48.69 36.42
CA ASP A 5 35.47 -48.34 37.52
C ASP A 5 34.77 -46.96 37.28
N THR A 6 33.47 -46.91 37.35
CA THR A 6 32.58 -46.22 38.25
C THR A 6 33.05 -44.86 38.78
N ARG A 7 32.21 -43.82 38.61
CA ARG A 7 31.68 -43.00 39.69
C ARG A 7 30.56 -42.07 39.24
N MET A 8 29.45 -42.46 39.50
CA MET A 8 28.22 -41.88 40.00
C MET A 8 28.40 -40.81 41.09
N THR A 9 27.36 -39.97 41.16
CA THR A 9 26.88 -39.15 42.33
C THR A 9 27.52 -37.78 42.52
N THR A 10 26.71 -36.71 42.40
CA THR A 10 26.09 -36.15 43.61
C THR A 10 24.97 -35.16 43.22
N ILE A 11 23.73 -35.54 43.59
CA ILE A 11 22.57 -34.64 43.69
C ILE A 11 22.74 -33.91 45.03
N THR A 12 22.80 -32.59 45.00
CA THR A 12 22.64 -31.82 46.25
C THR A 12 21.40 -30.96 46.13
N LYS A 13 20.36 -31.44 46.81
CA LYS A 13 19.19 -30.65 47.26
C LYS A 13 19.65 -29.55 48.21
N MET A 14 19.34 -28.32 47.94
CA MET A 14 19.26 -27.31 48.99
C MET A 14 17.87 -26.68 49.06
N LYS A 15 17.27 -26.94 50.22
CA LYS A 15 15.96 -26.45 50.66
C LYS A 15 15.99 -24.96 50.98
N LYS A 16 14.90 -24.31 50.65
CA LYS A 16 14.19 -23.21 51.30
C LYS A 16 14.90 -22.43 52.39
N LYS A 17 14.95 -21.11 52.23
CA LYS A 17 14.73 -20.17 53.31
C LYS A 17 13.92 -18.97 52.74
N ILE A 18 12.69 -18.88 53.22
CA ILE A 18 11.79 -17.70 53.19
C ILE A 18 12.17 -16.86 54.39
N ILE A 19 12.32 -15.58 54.25
CA ILE A 19 12.04 -14.47 55.19
C ILE A 19 12.60 -13.20 54.50
N GLY A 20 11.73 -12.26 54.18
CA GLY A 20 11.73 -10.96 54.77
C GLY A 20 11.15 -9.87 53.88
N PHE A 21 10.05 -9.36 54.24
CA PHE A 21 9.48 -8.03 54.04
C PHE A 21 10.35 -7.01 53.31
N GLY A 22 9.84 -6.46 52.22
CA GLY A 22 10.41 -5.27 51.58
C GLY A 22 9.37 -4.57 50.71
N ALA A 23 8.72 -3.61 51.31
CA ALA A 23 7.96 -2.47 50.82
C ALA A 23 7.69 -2.40 49.30
N PHE A 24 6.43 -2.59 48.92
CA PHE A 24 5.89 -2.13 47.65
C PHE A 24 5.88 -0.60 47.64
N THR A 25 6.84 0.00 46.98
CA THR A 25 6.77 1.41 46.59
C THR A 25 5.94 1.50 45.34
N LEU A 26 4.67 1.88 45.52
CA LEU A 26 3.76 2.24 44.45
C LEU A 26 4.28 3.53 43.79
N CYS A 27 5.04 3.43 42.70
CA CYS A 27 5.28 4.56 41.84
C CYS A 27 3.98 4.84 41.07
N ALA A 28 3.23 5.81 41.59
CA ALA A 28 2.15 6.46 40.83
C ALA A 28 2.78 7.16 39.63
N VAL A 29 2.65 6.56 38.44
CA VAL A 29 2.92 7.23 37.18
C VAL A 29 1.76 8.19 36.96
N SER A 30 1.96 9.45 37.33
CA SER A 30 1.07 10.55 36.99
C SER A 30 1.12 10.69 35.45
N ALA A 31 0.05 10.24 34.79
CA ALA A 31 -0.19 10.54 33.38
C ALA A 31 -0.42 12.06 33.28
N PHE A 32 0.61 12.80 32.90
CA PHE A 32 0.44 14.13 32.36
C PHE A 32 -0.18 14.00 30.98
N ALA A 33 -1.52 14.06 30.94
CA ALA A 33 -2.24 14.38 29.74
C ALA A 33 -1.87 15.83 29.36
N GLN A 34 -0.88 16.00 28.50
CA GLN A 34 -0.67 17.27 27.85
C GLN A 34 -1.84 17.51 26.89
N GLN A 35 -2.79 18.32 27.37
CA GLN A 35 -3.81 18.94 26.54
C GLN A 35 -3.09 19.85 25.55
N TYR A 36 -2.98 19.41 24.29
CA TYR A 36 -2.66 20.29 23.19
C TYR A 36 -3.79 21.30 23.04
N PRO A 37 -3.52 22.62 23.04
CA PRO A 37 -4.54 23.60 22.75
C PRO A 37 -5.02 23.38 21.30
N ASN A 38 -6.32 23.11 21.18
CA ASN A 38 -7.02 23.06 19.91
C ASN A 38 -6.87 24.43 19.22
N PRO A 39 -6.28 24.55 18.02
CA PRO A 39 -6.26 25.82 17.32
C PRO A 39 -7.70 26.19 16.95
N GLN A 40 -8.26 27.15 17.68
CA GLN A 40 -9.52 27.80 17.30
C GLN A 40 -9.27 28.60 16.02
N TYR A 41 -9.69 28.08 14.90
CA TYR A 41 -9.84 28.86 13.68
C TYR A 41 -10.92 29.90 13.92
N PRO A 42 -10.66 31.21 13.71
CA PRO A 42 -11.70 32.20 13.75
C PRO A 42 -12.71 31.90 12.61
N PRO A 43 -14.01 32.11 12.82
CA PRO A 43 -14.99 31.91 11.77
C PRO A 43 -14.71 32.89 10.61
N PRO A 44 -14.90 32.49 9.35
CA PRO A 44 -14.70 33.36 8.21
C PRO A 44 -15.76 34.46 8.23
N GLN A 45 -15.39 35.65 8.69
CA GLN A 45 -16.14 36.86 8.44
C GLN A 45 -15.69 37.44 7.09
N GLY A 46 -16.47 37.19 6.09
CA GLY A 46 -16.29 37.77 4.76
C GLY A 46 -17.58 37.63 4.01
N GLN A 47 -18.54 38.58 4.25
CA GLN A 47 -19.65 38.81 3.34
C GLN A 47 -19.04 39.31 2.03
N TYR A 48 -19.03 38.45 1.01
CA TYR A 48 -18.79 38.89 -0.35
C TYR A 48 -19.95 39.80 -0.80
N PRO A 49 -19.68 40.98 -1.32
CA PRO A 49 -20.72 41.78 -1.94
C PRO A 49 -21.31 41.03 -3.16
N PRO A 50 -22.64 41.11 -3.42
CA PRO A 50 -23.20 40.49 -4.59
C PRO A 50 -22.62 41.09 -5.87
N PRO A 51 -22.44 40.28 -6.93
CA PRO A 51 -21.93 40.78 -8.20
C PRO A 51 -22.87 41.83 -8.76
N PRO A 52 -22.36 42.91 -9.43
CA PRO A 52 -23.17 43.95 -10.01
C PRO A 52 -24.05 43.34 -11.11
N GLN A 53 -25.33 43.60 -11.03
CA GLN A 53 -26.28 43.26 -12.08
C GLN A 53 -26.02 44.15 -13.31
N GLY A 54 -25.18 43.61 -14.23
CA GLY A 54 -25.01 44.20 -15.55
C GLY A 54 -26.20 43.88 -16.43
N GLN A 55 -26.96 44.93 -16.81
CA GLN A 55 -27.96 44.86 -17.83
C GLN A 55 -27.36 44.39 -19.15
N TYR A 56 -27.79 43.25 -19.64
CA TYR A 56 -27.49 42.82 -21.01
C TYR A 56 -28.33 43.61 -21.99
N PRO A 57 -27.78 44.28 -23.02
CA PRO A 57 -28.53 44.86 -24.09
C PRO A 57 -29.19 43.74 -24.94
N PRO A 58 -30.40 44.01 -25.51
CA PRO A 58 -31.10 43.01 -26.32
C PRO A 58 -30.37 42.75 -27.64
N PRO A 59 -30.43 41.54 -28.20
CA PRO A 59 -29.82 41.22 -29.48
C PRO A 59 -30.60 41.87 -30.62
N GLN A 60 -30.01 42.86 -31.26
CA GLN A 60 -30.42 43.36 -32.57
C GLN A 60 -29.33 43.08 -33.58
N GLY A 61 -29.67 42.36 -34.62
CA GLY A 61 -28.78 42.25 -35.78
C GLY A 61 -29.07 41.00 -36.61
N GLN A 62 -30.03 41.09 -37.52
CA GLN A 62 -30.15 40.19 -38.65
C GLN A 62 -28.92 40.40 -39.55
N TYR A 63 -28.08 39.36 -39.66
CA TYR A 63 -27.01 39.33 -40.67
C TYR A 63 -27.57 38.78 -41.99
N PRO A 64 -27.34 39.45 -43.14
CA PRO A 64 -27.68 38.90 -44.45
C PRO A 64 -26.74 37.70 -44.76
N PRO A 65 -27.19 36.73 -45.56
CA PRO A 65 -26.34 35.59 -45.95
C PRO A 65 -25.24 36.07 -46.90
N GLN A 66 -23.99 36.02 -46.44
CA GLN A 66 -22.81 36.16 -47.32
C GLN A 66 -22.55 34.82 -48.00
N GLN A 67 -22.84 34.75 -49.28
CA GLN A 67 -22.25 33.78 -50.23
C GLN A 67 -20.78 34.16 -50.43
N GLY A 68 -19.89 33.54 -49.66
CA GLY A 68 -18.44 33.65 -49.85
C GLY A 68 -17.87 32.29 -50.30
N GLN A 69 -17.42 32.22 -51.54
CA GLN A 69 -16.65 31.14 -52.08
C GLN A 69 -15.35 31.00 -51.28
N TYR A 70 -15.18 29.87 -50.59
CA TYR A 70 -13.90 29.50 -50.00
C TYR A 70 -12.97 28.93 -51.06
N PRO A 71 -11.72 29.39 -51.13
CA PRO A 71 -10.71 28.74 -51.98
C PRO A 71 -10.39 27.33 -51.46
N PRO A 72 -10.03 26.35 -52.31
CA PRO A 72 -9.71 25.01 -51.88
C PRO A 72 -8.46 25.03 -50.99
N GLN A 73 -8.58 24.54 -49.75
CA GLN A 73 -7.45 24.32 -48.87
C GLN A 73 -6.64 23.14 -49.37
N GLN A 74 -5.46 23.46 -49.89
CA GLN A 74 -4.42 22.46 -50.19
C GLN A 74 -3.77 22.01 -48.90
N GLY A 75 -3.77 20.68 -48.65
CA GLY A 75 -2.75 19.99 -47.88
C GLY A 75 -2.79 20.20 -46.36
N GLN A 76 -3.80 19.67 -45.69
CA GLN A 76 -3.65 19.38 -44.26
C GLN A 76 -2.93 18.06 -44.11
N GLY A 77 -1.66 18.14 -43.64
CA GLY A 77 -0.97 16.98 -43.10
C GLY A 77 -1.86 16.31 -42.07
N GLN A 78 -2.20 15.06 -42.31
CA GLN A 78 -2.87 14.20 -41.35
C GLN A 78 -1.92 14.04 -40.17
N TYR A 79 -2.15 14.86 -39.09
CA TYR A 79 -1.69 14.46 -37.79
C TYR A 79 -2.41 13.15 -37.48
N PRO A 80 -1.70 12.08 -37.03
CA PRO A 80 -2.37 10.89 -36.61
C PRO A 80 -3.27 11.31 -35.45
N VAL A 81 -4.57 11.30 -35.67
CA VAL A 81 -5.56 11.40 -34.59
C VAL A 81 -5.33 10.15 -33.76
N GLN A 82 -4.64 10.29 -32.65
CA GLN A 82 -4.61 9.26 -31.63
C GLN A 82 -6.05 9.05 -31.22
N GLN A 83 -6.65 7.98 -31.72
CA GLN A 83 -7.96 7.54 -31.25
C GLN A 83 -7.82 7.34 -29.73
N PRO A 84 -8.61 8.00 -28.88
CA PRO A 84 -8.62 7.67 -27.47
C PRO A 84 -8.96 6.19 -27.37
N SER A 85 -8.04 5.40 -26.85
CA SER A 85 -8.32 4.00 -26.55
C SER A 85 -9.38 4.00 -25.46
N TYR A 86 -10.60 3.71 -25.85
CA TYR A 86 -11.74 3.64 -24.95
C TYR A 86 -11.39 2.68 -23.80
N GLY A 87 -11.27 3.22 -22.59
CA GLY A 87 -11.13 2.45 -21.36
C GLY A 87 -9.78 2.53 -20.63
N GLN A 88 -8.72 3.08 -21.20
CA GLN A 88 -7.44 3.23 -20.50
C GLN A 88 -7.41 4.60 -19.77
N PRO A 89 -6.94 4.66 -18.49
CA PRO A 89 -6.81 5.93 -17.81
C PRO A 89 -5.79 6.83 -18.55
N PRO A 90 -5.92 8.16 -18.44
CA PRO A 90 -4.94 9.06 -18.99
C PRO A 90 -3.57 8.79 -18.37
N MET A 91 -2.51 8.83 -19.20
CA MET A 91 -1.14 8.69 -18.74
C MET A 91 -0.78 9.85 -17.80
N MET A 92 -0.20 9.52 -16.65
CA MET A 92 0.28 10.51 -15.68
C MET A 92 1.66 11.04 -16.09
N ALA A 93 1.88 12.34 -15.89
CA ALA A 93 3.20 12.94 -16.07
C ALA A 93 4.20 12.42 -15.00
N PRO A 94 5.52 12.45 -15.28
CA PRO A 94 6.53 11.96 -14.34
C PRO A 94 6.41 12.53 -12.93
N GLN A 95 6.17 13.83 -12.78
CA GLN A 95 6.03 14.48 -11.47
C GLN A 95 4.77 14.02 -10.71
N GLN A 96 3.71 13.67 -11.42
CA GLN A 96 2.51 13.11 -10.80
C GLN A 96 2.76 11.69 -10.30
N LEU A 97 3.54 10.91 -11.05
CA LEU A 97 3.98 9.57 -10.63
C LEU A 97 4.92 9.65 -9.42
N ASP A 98 5.85 10.61 -9.39
CA ASP A 98 6.74 10.84 -8.26
C ASP A 98 5.94 11.09 -6.96
N GLN A 99 4.92 11.95 -7.03
CA GLN A 99 4.01 12.19 -5.91
C GLN A 99 3.18 10.95 -5.54
N LEU A 100 2.76 10.19 -6.53
CA LEU A 100 1.94 8.99 -6.35
C LEU A 100 2.71 7.87 -5.64
N VAL A 101 3.96 7.63 -6.03
CA VAL A 101 4.80 6.60 -5.41
C VAL A 101 5.47 7.04 -4.12
N GLY A 102 5.57 8.36 -3.88
CA GLY A 102 6.27 8.95 -2.73
C GLY A 102 5.98 8.26 -1.38
N PRO A 103 4.72 7.94 -1.03
CA PRO A 103 4.40 7.28 0.25
C PRO A 103 5.00 5.89 0.43
N VAL A 104 5.39 5.19 -0.64
CA VAL A 104 5.83 3.79 -0.60
C VAL A 104 7.19 3.55 -1.28
N ALA A 105 7.76 4.55 -1.93
CA ALA A 105 8.98 4.41 -2.72
C ALA A 105 10.18 3.87 -1.92
N LEU A 106 10.24 4.13 -0.61
CA LEU A 106 11.32 3.67 0.27
C LEU A 106 11.04 2.35 0.97
N TYR A 107 9.97 1.65 0.63
CA TYR A 107 9.72 0.31 1.14
C TYR A 107 10.77 -0.68 0.59
N PRO A 108 11.17 -1.71 1.37
CA PRO A 108 11.97 -2.82 0.85
C PRO A 108 11.34 -3.42 -0.40
N ASP A 109 12.17 -3.84 -1.35
CA ASP A 109 11.74 -4.26 -2.70
C ASP A 109 10.63 -5.31 -2.67
N GLY A 110 10.74 -6.32 -1.82
CA GLY A 110 9.70 -7.34 -1.69
C GLY A 110 8.34 -6.78 -1.24
N LEU A 111 8.35 -5.89 -0.24
CA LEU A 111 7.11 -5.26 0.25
C LEU A 111 6.52 -4.30 -0.80
N LEU A 112 7.38 -3.50 -1.45
CA LEU A 112 6.94 -2.59 -2.50
C LEU A 112 6.29 -3.34 -3.66
N ALA A 113 6.86 -4.47 -4.10
CA ALA A 113 6.29 -5.29 -5.16
C ALA A 113 4.89 -5.79 -4.79
N GLN A 114 4.68 -6.24 -3.55
CA GLN A 114 3.35 -6.64 -3.06
C GLN A 114 2.38 -5.45 -3.00
N VAL A 115 2.82 -4.27 -2.57
CA VAL A 115 1.99 -3.05 -2.55
C VAL A 115 1.56 -2.64 -3.96
N LEU A 116 2.49 -2.63 -4.93
CA LEU A 116 2.18 -2.26 -6.31
C LEU A 116 1.20 -3.26 -6.95
N THR A 117 1.38 -4.55 -6.72
CA THR A 117 0.47 -5.58 -7.25
C THR A 117 -0.90 -5.53 -6.59
N ALA A 118 -0.96 -5.43 -5.25
CA ALA A 118 -2.21 -5.35 -4.48
C ALA A 118 -3.01 -4.07 -4.80
N SER A 119 -2.35 -2.94 -5.10
CA SER A 119 -3.03 -1.70 -5.48
C SER A 119 -3.96 -1.87 -6.69
N THR A 120 -3.65 -2.85 -7.56
CA THR A 120 -4.48 -3.16 -8.74
C THR A 120 -5.79 -3.89 -8.41
N PHE A 121 -5.96 -4.31 -7.15
CA PHE A 121 -7.15 -4.92 -6.57
C PHE A 121 -7.75 -4.05 -5.46
N GLY A 122 -7.68 -2.74 -5.63
CA GLY A 122 -8.02 -1.74 -4.62
C GLY A 122 -9.36 -1.95 -3.93
N TYR A 123 -10.36 -2.51 -4.61
CA TYR A 123 -11.69 -2.78 -4.04
C TYR A 123 -11.69 -3.86 -2.92
N GLU A 124 -10.64 -4.68 -2.82
CA GLU A 124 -10.50 -5.70 -1.78
C GLU A 124 -9.86 -5.14 -0.48
N LEU A 125 -9.17 -4.00 -0.58
CA LEU A 125 -8.37 -3.44 0.51
C LEU A 125 -9.17 -3.08 1.78
N PRO A 126 -10.40 -2.54 1.72
CA PRO A 126 -11.16 -2.23 2.93
C PRO A 126 -11.49 -3.47 3.76
N ASP A 127 -11.92 -4.55 3.10
CA ASP A 127 -12.26 -5.80 3.77
C ASP A 127 -10.99 -6.47 4.31
N ALA A 128 -9.90 -6.45 3.54
CA ALA A 128 -8.59 -6.96 3.96
C ALA A 128 -8.06 -6.21 5.19
N ALA A 129 -8.21 -4.87 5.24
CA ALA A 129 -7.81 -4.07 6.39
C ALA A 129 -8.64 -4.40 7.65
N ASN A 130 -9.94 -4.58 7.50
CA ASN A 130 -10.81 -5.00 8.60
C ASN A 130 -10.42 -6.39 9.13
N TRP A 131 -10.18 -7.34 8.23
CA TRP A 131 -9.74 -8.68 8.61
C TRP A 131 -8.39 -8.63 9.34
N ALA A 132 -7.39 -7.95 8.78
CA ALA A 132 -6.06 -7.81 9.37
C ALA A 132 -6.10 -7.16 10.75
N ASN A 133 -6.96 -6.14 10.94
CA ASN A 133 -7.15 -5.50 12.24
C ASN A 133 -7.74 -6.47 13.28
N ASN A 134 -8.73 -7.26 12.90
CA ASN A 134 -9.36 -8.24 13.78
C ASN A 134 -8.42 -9.40 14.14
N HIS A 135 -7.39 -9.67 13.32
CA HIS A 135 -6.41 -10.72 13.51
C HIS A 135 -5.01 -10.17 13.88
N SER A 136 -4.92 -8.90 14.29
CA SER A 136 -3.65 -8.22 14.60
C SER A 136 -2.82 -8.86 15.73
N TYR A 137 -3.43 -9.73 16.53
CA TYR A 137 -2.77 -10.52 17.56
C TYR A 137 -2.07 -11.79 17.03
N LEU A 138 -2.32 -12.18 15.78
CA LEU A 138 -1.70 -13.34 15.13
C LEU A 138 -0.47 -12.92 14.33
N HIS A 139 0.57 -13.75 14.38
CA HIS A 139 1.83 -13.50 13.66
C HIS A 139 2.39 -14.80 13.07
N GLY A 140 3.23 -14.69 12.05
CA GLY A 140 3.95 -15.83 11.45
C GLY A 140 3.02 -16.97 11.06
N ASP A 141 3.36 -18.19 11.47
CA ASP A 141 2.62 -19.40 11.10
C ASP A 141 1.16 -19.41 11.59
N GLN A 142 0.87 -18.77 12.72
CA GLN A 142 -0.50 -18.67 13.25
C GLN A 142 -1.37 -17.79 12.35
N LEU A 143 -0.84 -16.66 11.90
CA LEU A 143 -1.53 -15.81 10.94
C LEU A 143 -1.74 -16.53 9.60
N ALA A 144 -0.70 -17.21 9.10
CA ALA A 144 -0.80 -17.99 7.86
C ALA A 144 -1.82 -19.14 7.96
N ALA A 145 -1.97 -19.74 9.15
CA ALA A 145 -2.99 -20.75 9.40
C ALA A 145 -4.41 -20.17 9.34
N ALA A 146 -4.64 -19.03 10.01
CA ALA A 146 -5.93 -18.33 9.99
C ALA A 146 -6.33 -17.89 8.56
N ILE A 147 -5.39 -17.37 7.76
CA ILE A 147 -5.63 -17.02 6.36
C ILE A 147 -6.11 -18.25 5.56
N ARG A 148 -5.51 -19.41 5.79
CA ARG A 148 -5.92 -20.66 5.10
C ARG A 148 -7.27 -21.18 5.56
N GLU A 149 -7.55 -21.07 6.86
CA GLU A 149 -8.82 -21.51 7.46
C GLU A 149 -9.99 -20.69 6.95
N ASP A 150 -9.83 -19.37 6.90
CA ASP A 150 -10.87 -18.44 6.47
C ASP A 150 -11.11 -18.44 4.95
N GLN A 151 -10.26 -19.08 4.17
CA GLN A 151 -10.40 -19.19 2.70
C GLN A 151 -10.70 -17.85 2.03
N LEU A 152 -9.93 -16.82 2.37
CA LEU A 152 -10.17 -15.45 1.97
C LEU A 152 -10.33 -15.31 0.45
N PRO A 153 -11.38 -14.59 -0.03
CA PRO A 153 -11.73 -14.53 -1.43
C PRO A 153 -10.90 -13.52 -2.23
N TRP A 154 -9.87 -12.93 -1.60
CA TRP A 154 -9.08 -11.84 -2.18
C TRP A 154 -7.96 -12.35 -3.06
N ASP A 155 -7.44 -11.43 -3.86
CA ASP A 155 -6.26 -11.70 -4.67
C ASP A 155 -5.04 -12.05 -3.79
N PRO A 156 -4.18 -12.99 -4.22
CA PRO A 156 -2.99 -13.36 -3.46
C PRO A 156 -2.10 -12.19 -3.07
N SER A 157 -1.99 -11.14 -3.90
CA SER A 157 -1.20 -9.95 -3.57
C SER A 157 -1.81 -9.13 -2.43
N VAL A 158 -3.13 -9.11 -2.29
CA VAL A 158 -3.82 -8.50 -1.16
C VAL A 158 -3.62 -9.33 0.11
N ILE A 159 -3.74 -10.66 -0.02
CA ILE A 159 -3.49 -11.60 1.09
C ILE A 159 -2.03 -11.50 1.56
N ALA A 160 -1.08 -11.32 0.63
CA ALA A 160 0.34 -11.14 0.94
C ALA A 160 0.62 -9.93 1.84
N LEU A 161 -0.25 -8.92 1.85
CA LEU A 161 -0.12 -7.74 2.70
C LEU A 161 -0.73 -7.91 4.10
N LEU A 162 -1.49 -8.97 4.39
CA LEU A 162 -2.13 -9.16 5.70
C LEU A 162 -1.15 -9.19 6.89
N PRO A 163 0.10 -9.69 6.75
CA PRO A 163 1.11 -9.56 7.80
C PRO A 163 1.49 -8.10 8.13
N PHE A 164 1.15 -7.15 7.25
CA PHE A 164 1.46 -5.73 7.37
C PHE A 164 0.20 -4.89 7.58
N PRO A 165 -0.47 -5.00 8.73
CA PRO A 165 -1.78 -4.36 8.95
C PRO A 165 -1.72 -2.84 8.81
N SER A 166 -0.59 -2.19 9.15
CA SER A 166 -0.42 -0.76 8.96
C SER A 166 -0.40 -0.35 7.47
N VAL A 167 0.18 -1.19 6.60
CA VAL A 167 0.24 -0.94 5.16
C VAL A 167 -1.14 -1.10 4.54
N VAL A 168 -1.84 -2.21 4.85
CA VAL A 168 -3.20 -2.45 4.34
C VAL A 168 -4.16 -1.37 4.83
N ALA A 169 -4.08 -0.99 6.11
CA ALA A 169 -4.89 0.09 6.68
C ALA A 169 -4.61 1.43 5.99
N TYR A 170 -3.34 1.77 5.74
CA TYR A 170 -2.99 2.98 4.99
C TYR A 170 -3.60 2.98 3.58
N MET A 171 -3.48 1.88 2.84
CA MET A 171 -4.06 1.73 1.51
C MET A 171 -5.59 1.84 1.53
N ALA A 172 -6.24 1.21 2.52
CA ALA A 172 -7.70 1.26 2.69
C ALA A 172 -8.21 2.65 3.09
N GLN A 173 -7.49 3.36 3.96
CA GLN A 173 -7.85 4.73 4.37
C GLN A 173 -7.62 5.75 3.24
N ASN A 174 -6.70 5.48 2.33
CA ASN A 174 -6.36 6.33 1.20
C ASN A 174 -6.79 5.69 -0.13
N MET A 175 -8.04 5.23 -0.22
CA MET A 175 -8.56 4.45 -1.35
C MET A 175 -8.37 5.12 -2.70
N GLN A 176 -8.59 6.43 -2.79
CA GLN A 176 -8.40 7.17 -4.04
C GLN A 176 -6.94 7.08 -4.50
N TRP A 177 -5.99 7.24 -3.59
CA TRP A 177 -4.57 7.08 -3.87
C TRP A 177 -4.23 5.64 -4.29
N ALA A 178 -4.71 4.64 -3.56
CA ALA A 178 -4.46 3.23 -3.86
C ALA A 178 -5.01 2.84 -5.25
N GLN A 179 -6.21 3.31 -5.61
CA GLN A 179 -6.80 3.08 -6.92
C GLN A 179 -6.03 3.79 -8.04
N GLN A 180 -5.56 5.02 -7.82
CA GLN A 180 -4.72 5.74 -8.78
C GLN A 180 -3.38 5.02 -9.00
N LEU A 181 -2.76 4.52 -7.91
CA LEU A 181 -1.54 3.72 -8.00
C LEU A 181 -1.78 2.45 -8.80
N GLY A 182 -2.83 1.70 -8.50
CA GLY A 182 -3.20 0.50 -9.24
C GLY A 182 -3.47 0.76 -10.72
N ALA A 183 -4.18 1.83 -11.05
CA ALA A 183 -4.43 2.23 -12.44
C ALA A 183 -3.12 2.57 -13.17
N ALA A 184 -2.21 3.31 -12.53
CA ALA A 184 -0.89 3.63 -13.08
C ALA A 184 -0.04 2.37 -13.29
N VAL A 185 -0.01 1.45 -12.33
CA VAL A 185 0.71 0.16 -12.45
C VAL A 185 0.19 -0.68 -13.62
N LEU A 186 -1.13 -0.68 -13.85
CA LEU A 186 -1.73 -1.43 -14.96
C LEU A 186 -1.47 -0.78 -16.33
N ALA A 187 -1.46 0.56 -16.40
CA ALA A 187 -1.40 1.31 -17.65
C ALA A 187 0.02 1.70 -18.05
N GLN A 188 0.89 2.04 -17.08
CA GLN A 188 2.21 2.63 -17.30
C GLN A 188 3.24 2.15 -16.26
N ARG A 189 3.36 0.83 -16.08
CA ARG A 189 4.23 0.21 -15.05
C ARG A 189 5.68 0.70 -15.13
N ASN A 190 6.23 0.79 -16.34
CA ASN A 190 7.61 1.22 -16.53
C ASN A 190 7.84 2.61 -15.92
N ASP A 191 6.94 3.54 -16.21
CA ASP A 191 7.04 4.91 -15.69
C ASP A 191 6.85 4.97 -14.17
N VAL A 192 6.01 4.07 -13.59
CA VAL A 192 5.85 3.92 -12.14
C VAL A 192 7.16 3.44 -11.51
N MET A 193 7.81 2.43 -12.10
CA MET A 193 9.09 1.91 -11.61
C MET A 193 10.20 2.96 -11.72
N ASP A 194 10.23 3.71 -12.82
CA ASP A 194 11.14 4.85 -12.99
C ASP A 194 10.89 5.94 -11.95
N ALA A 195 9.63 6.22 -11.61
CA ALA A 195 9.29 7.16 -10.55
C ALA A 195 9.82 6.70 -9.19
N VAL A 196 9.67 5.41 -8.84
CA VAL A 196 10.25 4.84 -7.62
C VAL A 196 11.77 5.06 -7.60
N GLN A 197 12.46 4.80 -8.71
CA GLN A 197 13.90 4.99 -8.79
C GLN A 197 14.32 6.47 -8.69
N ARG A 198 13.57 7.40 -9.27
CA ARG A 198 13.81 8.84 -9.08
C ARG A 198 13.69 9.23 -7.62
N MET A 199 12.61 8.81 -6.93
CA MET A 199 12.41 9.14 -5.51
C MET A 199 13.50 8.52 -4.62
N ARG A 200 13.88 7.28 -4.86
CA ARG A 200 15.01 6.64 -4.17
C ARG A 200 16.32 7.39 -4.42
N GLY A 201 16.55 7.83 -5.67
CA GLY A 201 17.72 8.62 -6.06
C GLY A 201 17.81 9.93 -5.29
N GLU A 202 16.70 10.67 -5.14
CA GLU A 202 16.63 11.90 -4.36
C GLU A 202 16.90 11.65 -2.88
N ALA A 203 16.22 10.66 -2.27
CA ALA A 203 16.44 10.32 -0.87
C ALA A 203 17.89 9.87 -0.60
N TYR A 204 18.49 9.13 -1.53
CA TYR A 204 19.88 8.70 -1.46
C TYR A 204 20.85 9.89 -1.61
N GLN A 205 20.62 10.75 -2.59
CA GLN A 205 21.46 11.94 -2.83
C GLN A 205 21.43 12.89 -1.64
N TYR A 206 20.28 13.09 -1.01
CA TYR A 206 20.12 13.98 0.13
C TYR A 206 20.54 13.34 1.46
N GLY A 207 20.92 12.07 1.47
CA GLY A 207 21.45 11.39 2.63
C GLY A 207 20.41 10.74 3.54
N TYR A 208 19.14 10.81 3.21
CA TYR A 208 18.08 10.17 3.99
C TYR A 208 18.06 8.65 3.81
N LEU A 209 18.24 8.16 2.58
CA LEU A 209 18.28 6.75 2.29
C LEU A 209 19.71 6.21 2.41
N ARG A 210 19.95 5.36 3.39
CA ARG A 210 21.23 4.68 3.67
C ARG A 210 20.97 3.30 4.24
N SER A 211 21.92 2.39 4.04
CA SER A 211 21.90 1.11 4.76
C SER A 211 21.93 1.34 6.26
N ASN A 212 21.16 0.54 6.98
CA ASN A 212 21.00 0.61 8.42
C ASN A 212 20.87 -0.80 9.01
N GLN A 213 20.47 -0.94 10.27
CA GLN A 213 20.32 -2.26 10.91
C GLN A 213 19.11 -3.07 10.41
N TYR A 214 18.23 -2.48 9.63
CA TYR A 214 17.00 -3.09 9.13
C TYR A 214 17.08 -3.41 7.64
N ASP A 215 17.64 -2.48 6.85
CA ASP A 215 17.69 -2.53 5.40
C ASP A 215 19.09 -2.30 4.85
N ASN A 216 19.45 -3.09 3.86
CA ASN A 216 20.58 -2.86 2.98
C ASN A 216 20.14 -2.05 1.77
N VAL A 217 20.76 -0.88 1.59
CA VAL A 217 20.58 -0.06 0.39
C VAL A 217 21.73 -0.35 -0.56
N VAL A 218 21.41 -1.03 -1.64
CA VAL A 218 22.38 -1.44 -2.66
C VAL A 218 22.25 -0.56 -3.88
N TYR A 219 23.34 0.09 -4.26
CA TYR A 219 23.42 0.83 -5.51
C TYR A 219 24.05 -0.06 -6.59
N ASP A 220 23.20 -0.59 -7.49
CA ASP A 220 23.66 -1.25 -8.71
C ASP A 220 23.54 -0.25 -9.87
N PRO A 221 24.50 -0.15 -10.81
CA PRO A 221 24.41 0.81 -11.91
C PRO A 221 23.06 0.73 -12.63
N GLY A 222 22.25 1.78 -12.43
CA GLY A 222 20.90 1.92 -12.97
C GLY A 222 19.74 1.70 -12.01
N ALA A 223 19.96 1.22 -10.77
CA ALA A 223 18.90 1.07 -9.78
C ALA A 223 19.40 1.13 -8.34
N ILE A 224 18.56 1.66 -7.46
CA ILE A 224 18.72 1.58 -6.00
C ILE A 224 17.76 0.51 -5.51
N GLN A 225 18.32 -0.55 -4.91
CA GLN A 225 17.59 -1.65 -4.31
C GLN A 225 17.55 -1.47 -2.80
N ILE A 226 16.44 -1.82 -2.18
CA ILE A 226 16.29 -1.82 -0.72
C ILE A 226 15.89 -3.24 -0.31
N GLU A 227 16.82 -3.91 0.36
CA GLU A 227 16.65 -5.30 0.77
C GLU A 227 16.67 -5.39 2.29
N PRO A 228 15.81 -6.18 2.94
CA PRO A 228 15.92 -6.39 4.37
C PRO A 228 17.27 -7.05 4.71
N VAL A 229 17.88 -6.67 5.83
CA VAL A 229 19.12 -7.28 6.33
C VAL A 229 18.90 -8.77 6.61
N ASP A 230 17.76 -9.12 7.20
CA ASP A 230 17.27 -10.49 7.33
C ASP A 230 16.13 -10.71 6.31
N PRO A 231 16.32 -11.56 5.28
CA PRO A 231 15.31 -11.80 4.25
C PRO A 231 13.95 -12.29 4.77
N ALA A 232 13.91 -12.84 6.00
CA ALA A 232 12.68 -13.30 6.63
C ALA A 232 12.02 -12.24 7.53
N LEU A 233 12.64 -11.06 7.69
CA LEU A 233 12.17 -10.05 8.64
C LEU A 233 12.10 -8.67 8.00
N TYR A 234 10.89 -8.22 7.76
CA TYR A 234 10.60 -6.92 7.13
C TYR A 234 10.27 -5.84 8.16
N TYR A 235 10.77 -4.65 7.93
CA TYR A 235 10.42 -3.45 8.69
C TYR A 235 9.79 -2.42 7.75
N VAL A 236 8.63 -1.92 8.11
CA VAL A 236 7.95 -0.89 7.32
C VAL A 236 8.57 0.47 7.67
N PRO A 237 9.21 1.17 6.73
CA PRO A 237 9.70 2.51 6.97
C PRO A 237 8.54 3.51 7.06
N ILE A 238 8.62 4.40 8.04
CA ILE A 238 7.66 5.48 8.29
C ILE A 238 8.41 6.79 8.05
N TYR A 239 7.97 7.58 7.10
CA TYR A 239 8.62 8.83 6.71
C TYR A 239 7.60 9.83 6.14
N ASP A 240 8.00 11.09 6.12
CA ASP A 240 7.26 12.15 5.43
C ASP A 240 7.85 12.36 4.02
N PRO A 241 7.10 12.08 2.94
CA PRO A 241 7.55 12.32 1.57
C PRO A 241 7.95 13.78 1.32
N GLY A 242 7.31 14.74 2.00
CA GLY A 242 7.66 16.18 1.91
C GLY A 242 9.01 16.54 2.55
N ILE A 243 9.64 15.59 3.25
CA ILE A 243 10.95 15.79 3.88
C ILE A 243 12.02 14.98 3.16
N VAL A 244 11.82 13.67 3.03
CA VAL A 244 12.90 12.74 2.62
C VAL A 244 13.30 12.85 1.15
N PHE A 245 12.45 13.43 0.31
CA PHE A 245 12.74 13.65 -1.11
C PHE A 245 13.17 15.07 -1.43
N PHE A 246 13.44 15.89 -0.42
CA PHE A 246 13.86 17.26 -0.61
C PHE A 246 15.20 17.53 0.08
N ARG A 247 15.94 18.49 -0.48
CA ARG A 247 17.22 18.89 0.11
C ARG A 247 17.03 19.35 1.56
N PRO A 248 17.77 18.78 2.52
CA PRO A 248 17.68 19.18 3.91
C PRO A 248 18.08 20.67 4.07
N ARG A 249 17.37 21.38 4.94
CA ARG A 249 17.74 22.74 5.29
C ARG A 249 19.05 22.74 6.06
N ALA A 250 19.86 23.79 5.89
CA ALA A 250 21.13 23.97 6.62
C ALA A 250 20.90 23.81 8.13
N GLY A 251 21.68 22.93 8.77
CA GLY A 251 21.56 22.64 10.20
C GLY A 251 20.56 21.54 10.58
N PHE A 252 19.82 20.99 9.62
CA PHE A 252 18.95 19.82 9.88
C PHE A 252 19.76 18.52 9.85
N PHE A 253 19.53 17.68 10.85
CA PHE A 253 20.08 16.33 10.91
C PHE A 253 19.17 15.39 10.13
N VAL A 254 19.70 14.72 9.11
CA VAL A 254 18.93 13.80 8.25
C VAL A 254 18.68 12.44 8.91
N GLY A 255 19.50 12.04 9.88
CA GLY A 255 19.30 10.80 10.65
C GLY A 255 18.06 10.93 11.53
N GLY A 256 17.10 10.03 11.34
CA GLY A 256 15.83 10.05 12.09
C GLY A 256 14.64 10.58 11.30
N ALA A 257 14.81 10.98 10.05
CA ALA A 257 13.69 11.30 9.16
C ALA A 257 12.92 10.06 8.69
N ILE A 258 13.56 8.88 8.75
CA ILE A 258 12.95 7.58 8.48
C ILE A 258 12.97 6.77 9.78
N HIS A 259 11.81 6.37 10.23
CA HIS A 259 11.61 5.52 11.39
C HIS A 259 11.15 4.13 10.95
N PHE A 260 11.36 3.14 11.79
CA PHE A 260 10.95 1.77 11.50
C PHE A 260 10.03 1.25 12.61
N GLY A 261 8.98 0.56 12.21
CA GLY A 261 8.08 -0.13 13.11
C GLY A 261 8.69 -1.41 13.68
N PHE A 262 7.84 -2.29 14.21
CA PHE A 262 8.26 -3.62 14.63
C PHE A 262 8.59 -4.48 13.41
N GLY A 263 9.54 -5.42 13.58
CA GLY A 263 9.87 -6.40 12.57
C GLY A 263 8.72 -7.40 12.36
N ILE A 264 8.40 -7.66 11.11
CA ILE A 264 7.33 -8.54 10.67
C ILE A 264 7.95 -9.75 10.00
N GLY A 265 7.78 -10.92 10.62
CA GLY A 265 8.32 -12.16 10.11
C GLY A 265 7.55 -12.67 8.91
N ILE A 266 8.25 -12.84 7.78
CA ILE A 266 7.73 -13.45 6.56
C ILE A 266 8.45 -14.76 6.35
N GLY A 267 7.88 -15.83 6.90
CA GLY A 267 8.43 -17.18 6.75
C GLY A 267 7.87 -17.91 5.52
N ALA A 268 8.33 -19.15 5.34
CA ALA A 268 7.90 -20.04 4.25
C ALA A 268 6.37 -20.26 4.20
N ALA A 269 5.66 -20.05 5.32
CA ALA A 269 4.21 -20.16 5.40
C ALA A 269 3.47 -19.18 4.48
N PHE A 270 4.11 -18.05 4.11
CA PHE A 270 3.55 -17.01 3.24
C PHE A 270 3.95 -17.19 1.76
N ALA A 271 4.80 -18.16 1.43
CA ALA A 271 5.19 -18.44 0.04
C ALA A 271 3.98 -18.63 -0.90
N PRO A 272 2.85 -19.29 -0.50
CA PRO A 272 1.69 -19.46 -1.37
C PRO A 272 1.02 -18.14 -1.82
N TRP A 273 1.31 -17.04 -1.15
CA TRP A 273 0.78 -15.72 -1.48
C TRP A 273 1.85 -14.80 -2.11
N GLY A 274 2.90 -15.40 -2.71
CA GLY A 274 3.88 -14.67 -3.52
C GLY A 274 5.16 -14.26 -2.80
N TRP A 275 5.35 -14.63 -1.52
CA TRP A 275 6.57 -14.31 -0.77
C TRP A 275 7.74 -15.27 -1.03
N GLY A 276 7.56 -16.29 -1.85
CA GLY A 276 8.60 -17.27 -2.18
C GLY A 276 9.75 -16.71 -3.02
N GLY A 277 9.60 -15.52 -3.61
CA GLY A 277 10.61 -14.88 -4.44
C GLY A 277 10.01 -13.63 -5.08
N VAL A 278 10.00 -12.56 -4.30
CA VAL A 278 9.36 -11.29 -4.63
C VAL A 278 10.40 -10.18 -4.76
N GLY A 279 10.23 -9.28 -5.73
CA GLY A 279 11.14 -8.17 -5.96
C GLY A 279 10.98 -7.56 -7.34
N PHE A 280 12.06 -7.00 -7.86
CA PHE A 280 12.05 -6.30 -9.13
C PHE A 280 13.22 -6.72 -10.04
N GLY A 281 12.93 -6.82 -11.33
CA GLY A 281 13.91 -6.64 -12.40
C GLY A 281 13.92 -5.17 -12.79
N TRP A 282 14.69 -4.35 -12.07
CA TRP A 282 14.67 -2.90 -12.27
C TRP A 282 15.07 -2.46 -13.69
N ARG A 283 15.97 -3.20 -14.35
CA ARG A 283 16.47 -2.88 -15.69
C ARG A 283 15.45 -3.13 -16.81
N ASP A 284 14.62 -4.13 -16.61
CA ASP A 284 13.59 -4.56 -17.57
C ASP A 284 12.16 -4.23 -17.10
N HIS A 285 12.04 -3.43 -16.04
CA HIS A 285 10.79 -2.96 -15.45
C HIS A 285 9.83 -4.11 -15.10
N THR A 286 10.38 -5.20 -14.60
CA THR A 286 9.61 -6.39 -14.25
C THR A 286 9.36 -6.43 -12.75
N ILE A 287 8.10 -6.64 -12.36
CA ILE A 287 7.76 -7.03 -10.99
C ILE A 287 7.82 -8.55 -10.93
N LEU A 288 8.57 -9.10 -9.98
CA LEU A 288 8.68 -10.53 -9.74
C LEU A 288 7.85 -10.90 -8.52
N VAL A 289 7.04 -11.94 -8.67
CA VAL A 289 6.27 -12.52 -7.56
C VAL A 289 6.40 -14.05 -7.68
N ASP A 290 6.85 -14.69 -6.62
CA ASP A 290 7.18 -16.12 -6.61
C ASP A 290 8.11 -16.52 -7.78
N HIS A 291 9.16 -15.73 -8.00
CA HIS A 291 10.12 -15.85 -9.11
C HIS A 291 9.53 -15.73 -10.53
N HIS A 292 8.24 -15.39 -10.67
CA HIS A 292 7.59 -15.24 -11.97
C HIS A 292 7.32 -13.77 -12.29
N PRO A 293 7.49 -13.35 -13.55
CA PRO A 293 7.09 -12.02 -13.97
C PRO A 293 5.58 -11.81 -13.77
N TRP A 294 5.22 -10.78 -13.03
CA TRP A 294 3.83 -10.40 -12.84
C TRP A 294 3.32 -9.67 -14.08
N GLY A 295 2.34 -10.26 -14.77
CA GLY A 295 1.91 -9.87 -16.09
C GLY A 295 0.53 -9.19 -16.18
N ARG A 296 -0.08 -8.75 -15.06
CA ARG A 296 -1.36 -8.05 -15.09
C ARG A 296 -1.20 -6.66 -15.73
N THR A 297 -2.06 -6.32 -16.66
CA THR A 297 -2.07 -5.06 -17.39
C THR A 297 -3.50 -4.52 -17.48
N TRP A 298 -3.64 -3.29 -17.92
CA TRP A 298 -4.97 -2.71 -18.17
C TRP A 298 -5.81 -3.55 -19.13
N GLY A 299 -5.19 -4.10 -20.17
CA GLY A 299 -5.89 -4.89 -21.20
C GLY A 299 -6.36 -6.27 -20.72
N ASN A 300 -5.63 -6.92 -19.80
CA ASN A 300 -5.91 -8.28 -19.36
C ASN A 300 -6.48 -8.37 -17.93
N GLN A 301 -6.67 -7.25 -17.22
CA GLN A 301 -6.97 -7.21 -15.79
C GLN A 301 -8.19 -8.05 -15.38
N ARG A 302 -9.20 -8.22 -16.25
CA ARG A 302 -10.42 -8.96 -15.96
C ARG A 302 -10.24 -10.48 -15.94
N GLY A 303 -9.29 -10.97 -16.71
CA GLY A 303 -9.01 -12.40 -16.84
C GLY A 303 -7.65 -12.82 -16.31
N TYR A 304 -6.91 -11.92 -15.68
CA TYR A 304 -5.59 -12.22 -15.17
C TYR A 304 -5.65 -13.17 -13.96
N VAL A 305 -4.84 -14.22 -14.02
CA VAL A 305 -4.65 -15.20 -12.95
C VAL A 305 -3.17 -15.19 -12.57
N HIS A 306 -2.88 -15.14 -11.28
CA HIS A 306 -1.51 -15.23 -10.79
C HIS A 306 -0.90 -16.60 -11.10
N PRO A 307 0.31 -16.67 -11.70
CA PRO A 307 0.95 -17.94 -12.06
C PRO A 307 1.32 -18.80 -10.85
N TYR A 308 1.45 -18.21 -9.67
CA TYR A 308 1.79 -18.90 -8.42
C TYR A 308 0.58 -19.25 -7.54
N ALA A 309 -0.62 -18.88 -7.97
CA ALA A 309 -1.85 -19.10 -7.19
C ALA A 309 -2.29 -20.57 -7.20
N THR A 310 -1.51 -21.43 -6.57
CA THR A 310 -1.94 -22.79 -6.24
C THR A 310 -2.00 -22.92 -4.72
N PRO A 311 -3.15 -23.24 -4.14
CA PRO A 311 -4.38 -23.76 -4.74
C PRO A 311 -5.48 -22.71 -5.01
N TYR A 312 -5.08 -21.47 -5.36
CA TYR A 312 -6.09 -20.48 -5.70
C TYR A 312 -6.87 -20.97 -6.92
N ARG A 313 -8.08 -21.47 -6.69
CA ARG A 313 -9.01 -21.70 -7.79
C ARG A 313 -9.29 -20.34 -8.41
N ALA A 314 -8.84 -20.14 -9.65
CA ALA A 314 -9.37 -19.09 -10.48
C ALA A 314 -10.90 -19.30 -10.53
N THR A 315 -11.63 -18.61 -9.67
CA THR A 315 -13.05 -18.44 -9.89
C THR A 315 -13.14 -17.68 -11.20
N GLY A 316 -13.83 -18.26 -12.18
CA GLY A 316 -14.11 -17.61 -13.46
C GLY A 316 -14.61 -16.18 -13.26
N PRO A 317 -14.88 -15.43 -14.32
CA PRO A 317 -15.22 -14.02 -14.22
C PRO A 317 -16.24 -13.84 -13.09
N ARG A 318 -15.84 -13.10 -12.05
CA ARG A 318 -16.73 -12.76 -10.94
C ARG A 318 -17.89 -12.00 -11.54
N THR A 319 -18.99 -12.69 -11.76
CA THR A 319 -20.28 -12.01 -11.87
C THR A 319 -20.51 -11.33 -10.55
N GLU A 320 -20.57 -10.00 -10.57
CA GLU A 320 -20.98 -9.19 -9.44
C GLU A 320 -22.41 -9.58 -9.05
N SER A 321 -22.54 -10.57 -8.22
CA SER A 321 -23.77 -10.84 -7.50
C SER A 321 -23.61 -10.36 -6.07
N HIS A 322 -23.61 -9.03 -5.88
CA HIS A 322 -24.06 -8.47 -4.63
C HIS A 322 -25.56 -8.73 -4.52
N GLN A 323 -25.93 -9.97 -4.22
CA GLN A 323 -27.24 -10.20 -3.64
C GLN A 323 -27.16 -9.69 -2.20
N PHE A 324 -27.58 -8.45 -2.02
CA PHE A 324 -28.08 -8.02 -0.74
C PHE A 324 -29.22 -8.96 -0.37
N HIS A 325 -29.00 -9.83 0.59
CA HIS A 325 -30.08 -10.48 1.29
C HIS A 325 -30.81 -9.42 2.06
N GLU A 326 -31.83 -8.88 1.41
CA GLU A 326 -32.90 -8.14 2.06
C GLU A 326 -33.50 -9.07 3.10
N LEU A 327 -33.28 -8.77 4.37
CA LEU A 327 -33.96 -9.40 5.48
C LEU A 327 -35.44 -9.06 5.38
N GLU A 328 -36.20 -9.85 4.64
CA GLU A 328 -37.64 -9.87 4.76
C GLU A 328 -38.02 -10.26 6.20
N ARG A 329 -38.33 -9.24 6.96
CA ARG A 329 -39.05 -9.38 8.22
C ARG A 329 -40.43 -9.96 7.92
N HIS A 330 -40.59 -11.26 8.06
CA HIS A 330 -41.91 -11.85 8.20
C HIS A 330 -42.44 -11.43 9.58
N GLY A 331 -43.20 -10.36 9.59
CA GLY A 331 -44.08 -10.01 10.67
C GLY A 331 -45.19 -11.06 10.79
N GLY A 332 -45.19 -11.74 11.91
CA GLY A 332 -46.28 -12.63 12.30
C GLY A 332 -47.61 -11.87 12.38
N GLY A 333 -48.61 -12.43 11.77
CA GLY A 333 -50.02 -12.10 11.98
C GLY A 333 -50.72 -13.38 12.38
N GLU A 334 -50.85 -13.59 13.69
CA GLU A 334 -51.87 -14.47 14.26
C GLU A 334 -53.22 -13.93 13.86
N HIS A 335 -54.05 -14.75 13.23
CA HIS A 335 -55.50 -14.66 13.33
C HIS A 335 -56.08 -16.02 13.61
N GLU A 336 -56.38 -16.16 14.89
CA GLU A 336 -57.34 -17.04 15.46
C GLU A 336 -58.73 -16.79 14.84
N ARG A 337 -59.40 -17.85 14.33
CA ARG A 337 -60.84 -18.05 14.45
C ARG A 337 -61.32 -19.45 14.01
N ARG A 338 -61.86 -20.14 15.01
CA ARG A 338 -62.90 -21.18 15.04
C ARG A 338 -62.55 -22.59 14.57
#